data_dcb4848d7aea6b7a36a10e15dc798a44
#
_entry.id   dcb4848d7aea6b7a36a10e15dc798a44
#
_cell.length_a   1.000
_cell.length_b   1.000
_cell.length_c   1.000
_cell.angle_alpha   90.00
_cell.angle_beta   90.00
_cell.angle_gamma   90.00
#
_symmetry.space_group_name_H-M   'P 1'
#
loop_
_entity.id
_entity.type
_entity.pdbx_description
1 polymer ?
#
loop_
_entity_poly.entity_id
_entity_poly.type
_entity_poly.pdbx_seq_one_letter_code
_entity_poly.pdbx_strand_id
1 'polypeptide(L)'
;ENSLGTFAKGTKSPMIKRAVELISQAERAGGEVEKIIESVSQSVNQIEILKKERQSAVSTLTVQGYIIFIIFIGIMLVLEYMILPMMGDIPGVNGSGIDINSIEPQSLSTPLLMIILTQALFAGLVIGKLAYGKLKDGVKHSFILILITILIILGAQMIFG
;
A
#
# COMPACT_ATOMS: atom_id res chain seq x y z
N GLU A 1 35.39 -24.85 21.42
CA GLU A 1 35.38 -24.38 20.02
C GLU A 1 34.17 -24.89 19.18
N ASN A 2 33.65 -26.07 19.53
CA ASN A 2 32.57 -26.66 18.69
C ASN A 2 31.12 -26.24 19.04
N SER A 3 30.88 -25.70 20.24
CA SER A 3 29.53 -25.37 20.70
C SER A 3 28.94 -24.13 20.00
N LEU A 4 29.75 -23.10 19.81
CA LEU A 4 29.33 -21.87 19.10
C LEU A 4 29.06 -22.13 17.60
N GLY A 5 29.91 -22.95 16.96
CA GLY A 5 29.73 -23.36 15.56
C GLY A 5 28.50 -24.22 15.35
N THR A 6 28.16 -25.08 16.31
CA THR A 6 26.95 -25.91 16.29
C THR A 6 25.68 -25.08 16.46
N PHE A 7 25.73 -24.09 17.35
CA PHE A 7 24.65 -23.13 17.57
C PHE A 7 24.38 -22.26 16.31
N ALA A 8 25.44 -21.80 15.63
CA ALA A 8 25.33 -21.05 14.39
C ALA A 8 24.69 -21.84 13.26
N LYS A 9 24.96 -23.14 13.15
CA LYS A 9 24.37 -24.03 12.14
C LYS A 9 22.90 -24.31 12.39
N GLY A 10 22.44 -24.35 13.63
CA GLY A 10 21.04 -24.58 14.00
C GLY A 10 20.12 -23.38 13.82
N THR A 11 20.68 -22.18 13.70
CA THR A 11 19.88 -20.95 13.66
C THR A 11 19.61 -20.51 12.23
N LYS A 12 18.33 -20.32 11.89
CA LYS A 12 17.88 -19.83 10.56
C LYS A 12 18.12 -18.32 10.35
N SER A 13 18.55 -17.58 11.37
CA SER A 13 18.78 -16.14 11.27
C SER A 13 20.21 -15.85 10.75
N PRO A 14 20.34 -15.21 9.59
CA PRO A 14 21.65 -14.85 9.02
C PRO A 14 22.42 -13.88 9.92
N MET A 15 21.71 -13.12 10.76
CA MET A 15 22.28 -12.16 11.70
C MET A 15 22.96 -12.84 12.88
N ILE A 16 22.32 -13.88 13.44
CA ILE A 16 22.91 -14.67 14.53
C ILE A 16 24.14 -15.45 14.04
N LYS A 17 24.10 -15.98 12.81
CA LYS A 17 25.29 -16.61 12.17
C LYS A 17 26.47 -15.64 12.12
N ARG A 18 26.25 -14.41 11.65
CA ARG A 18 27.28 -13.39 11.54
C ARG A 18 27.83 -12.96 12.88
N ALA A 19 26.97 -12.81 13.89
CA ALA A 19 27.37 -12.49 15.26
C ALA A 19 28.27 -13.59 15.87
N VAL A 20 27.87 -14.86 15.73
CA VAL A 20 28.66 -16.00 16.21
C VAL A 20 29.99 -16.12 15.48
N GLU A 21 30.02 -15.87 14.18
CA GLU A 21 31.26 -15.88 13.39
C GLU A 21 32.26 -14.80 13.86
N LEU A 22 31.75 -13.58 14.09
CA LEU A 22 32.57 -12.47 14.65
C LEU A 22 33.08 -12.77 16.03
N ILE A 23 32.28 -13.34 16.93
CA ILE A 23 32.69 -13.76 18.27
C ILE A 23 33.78 -14.84 18.18
N SER A 24 33.62 -15.82 17.29
CA SER A 24 34.62 -16.88 17.09
C SER A 24 35.94 -16.33 16.52
N GLN A 25 35.90 -15.35 15.65
CA GLN A 25 37.10 -14.65 15.16
C GLN A 25 37.79 -13.85 16.26
N ALA A 26 37.00 -13.17 17.11
CA ALA A 26 37.52 -12.41 18.23
C ALA A 26 38.22 -13.29 19.27
N GLU A 27 37.64 -14.45 19.58
CA GLU A 27 38.24 -15.46 20.48
C GLU A 27 39.59 -15.94 19.95
N ARG A 28 39.70 -16.16 18.65
CA ARG A 28 40.96 -16.58 17.99
C ARG A 28 42.03 -15.49 17.93
N ALA A 29 41.63 -14.23 17.86
CA ALA A 29 42.53 -13.09 17.77
C ALA A 29 43.14 -12.65 19.13
N GLY A 30 42.68 -13.26 20.25
CA GLY A 30 43.25 -13.03 21.59
C GLY A 30 43.11 -11.59 22.11
N GLY A 31 42.24 -10.77 21.52
CA GLY A 31 42.10 -9.37 21.87
C GLY A 31 40.65 -8.96 22.10
N GLU A 32 40.44 -8.05 22.98
CA GLU A 32 39.29 -7.19 23.26
C GLU A 32 37.90 -7.71 22.81
N VAL A 33 37.54 -8.91 23.26
CA VAL A 33 36.21 -9.52 23.02
C VAL A 33 35.08 -8.56 23.40
N GLU A 34 35.31 -7.73 24.40
CA GLU A 34 34.38 -6.72 24.90
C GLU A 34 34.03 -5.69 23.81
N LYS A 35 35.01 -5.12 23.10
CA LYS A 35 34.78 -4.14 22.02
C LYS A 35 34.04 -4.76 20.83
N ILE A 36 34.31 -6.03 20.56
CA ILE A 36 33.64 -6.72 19.45
C ILE A 36 32.19 -7.02 19.83
N ILE A 37 31.91 -7.45 21.05
CA ILE A 37 30.55 -7.66 21.54
C ILE A 37 29.77 -6.34 21.54
N GLU A 38 30.38 -5.24 21.96
CA GLU A 38 29.79 -3.92 21.94
C GLU A 38 29.46 -3.49 20.50
N SER A 39 30.39 -3.63 19.57
CA SER A 39 30.22 -3.32 18.15
C SER A 39 29.09 -4.15 17.49
N VAL A 40 29.03 -5.44 17.81
CA VAL A 40 27.96 -6.34 17.35
C VAL A 40 26.61 -5.91 17.95
N SER A 41 26.56 -5.58 19.22
CA SER A 41 25.35 -5.11 19.89
C SER A 41 24.83 -3.81 19.27
N GLN A 42 25.71 -2.85 19.01
CA GLN A 42 25.36 -1.60 18.32
C GLN A 42 24.84 -1.87 16.91
N SER A 43 25.48 -2.75 16.16
CA SER A 43 25.05 -3.12 14.80
C SER A 43 23.68 -3.78 14.79
N VAL A 44 23.40 -4.68 15.74
CA VAL A 44 22.10 -5.33 15.91
C VAL A 44 21.03 -4.30 16.23
N ASN A 45 21.31 -3.38 17.13
CA ASN A 45 20.38 -2.31 17.52
C ASN A 45 20.07 -1.38 16.33
N GLN A 46 21.07 -0.99 15.54
CA GLN A 46 20.89 -0.19 14.33
C GLN A 46 19.98 -0.90 13.32
N ILE A 47 20.17 -2.20 13.10
CA ILE A 47 19.32 -2.97 12.17
C ILE A 47 17.89 -3.06 12.69
N GLU A 48 17.69 -3.17 13.99
CA GLU A 48 16.36 -3.20 14.60
C GLU A 48 15.64 -1.86 14.44
N ILE A 49 16.36 -0.74 14.64
CA ILE A 49 15.86 0.62 14.42
C ILE A 49 15.46 0.80 12.96
N LEU A 50 16.35 0.47 12.02
CA LEU A 50 16.08 0.56 10.58
C LEU A 50 14.86 -0.28 10.16
N LYS A 51 14.70 -1.46 10.76
CA LYS A 51 13.52 -2.31 10.51
C LYS A 51 12.24 -1.67 11.01
N LYS A 52 12.26 -1.05 12.20
CA LYS A 52 11.12 -0.31 12.75
C LYS A 52 10.79 0.93 11.91
N GLU A 53 11.79 1.70 11.51
CA GLU A 53 11.62 2.87 10.64
C GLU A 53 10.99 2.49 9.30
N ARG A 54 11.50 1.44 8.68
CA ARG A 54 10.93 0.91 7.43
C ARG A 54 9.48 0.49 7.62
N GLN A 55 9.16 -0.19 8.70
CA GLN A 55 7.80 -0.63 9.00
C GLN A 55 6.86 0.55 9.24
N SER A 56 7.33 1.58 9.94
CA SER A 56 6.59 2.82 10.17
C SER A 56 6.33 3.58 8.86
N ALA A 57 7.36 3.76 8.03
CA ALA A 57 7.24 4.42 6.73
C ALA A 57 6.23 3.70 5.82
N VAL A 58 6.28 2.37 5.77
CA VAL A 58 5.35 1.56 4.98
C VAL A 58 3.92 1.67 5.51
N SER A 59 3.73 1.69 6.83
CA SER A 59 2.42 1.89 7.45
C SER A 59 1.83 3.26 7.08
N THR A 60 2.64 4.31 7.13
CA THR A 60 2.24 5.67 6.74
C THR A 60 1.81 5.73 5.28
N LEU A 61 2.59 5.15 4.36
CA LEU A 61 2.25 5.09 2.93
C LEU A 61 0.96 4.32 2.67
N THR A 62 0.72 3.26 3.44
CA THR A 62 -0.52 2.48 3.35
C THR A 62 -1.74 3.32 3.73
N VAL A 63 -1.70 4.00 4.87
CA VAL A 63 -2.79 4.88 5.34
C VAL A 63 -3.01 6.01 4.34
N GLN A 64 -1.94 6.64 3.86
CA GLN A 64 -2.03 7.69 2.84
C GLN A 64 -2.69 7.18 1.55
N GLY A 65 -2.37 5.97 1.11
CA GLY A 65 -2.99 5.34 -0.06
C GLY A 65 -4.50 5.16 0.09
N TYR A 66 -4.96 4.74 1.26
CA TYR A 66 -6.40 4.64 1.55
C TYR A 66 -7.09 6.01 1.53
N ILE A 67 -6.47 7.03 2.14
CA ILE A 67 -7.04 8.39 2.17
C ILE A 67 -7.18 8.94 0.75
N ILE A 68 -6.13 8.82 -0.08
CA ILE A 68 -6.16 9.26 -1.47
C ILE A 68 -7.26 8.53 -2.25
N PHE A 69 -7.42 7.23 -2.03
CA PHE A 69 -8.45 6.44 -2.69
C PHE A 69 -9.86 6.90 -2.32
N ILE A 70 -10.13 7.18 -1.03
CA ILE A 70 -11.43 7.68 -0.56
C ILE A 70 -11.74 9.05 -1.16
N ILE A 71 -10.75 9.95 -1.20
CA ILE A 71 -10.90 11.27 -1.83
C ILE A 71 -11.23 11.12 -3.31
N PHE A 72 -10.54 10.21 -4.01
CA PHE A 72 -10.80 9.94 -5.42
C PHE A 72 -12.24 9.47 -5.68
N ILE A 73 -12.74 8.52 -4.86
CA ILE A 73 -14.15 8.09 -4.95
C ILE A 73 -15.08 9.27 -4.71
N GLY A 74 -14.81 10.09 -3.70
CA GLY A 74 -15.63 11.27 -3.42
C GLY A 74 -15.70 12.24 -4.60
N ILE A 75 -14.58 12.50 -5.25
CA ILE A 75 -14.54 13.33 -6.48
C ILE A 75 -15.36 12.70 -7.60
N MET A 76 -15.25 11.40 -7.81
CA MET A 76 -16.00 10.69 -8.84
C MET A 76 -17.51 10.71 -8.59
N LEU A 77 -17.95 10.58 -7.33
CA LEU A 77 -19.36 10.71 -6.96
C LEU A 77 -19.89 12.11 -7.20
N VAL A 78 -19.13 13.15 -6.85
CA VAL A 78 -19.52 14.55 -7.14
C VAL A 78 -19.65 14.75 -8.66
N LEU A 79 -18.74 14.22 -9.44
CA LEU A 79 -18.79 14.29 -10.88
C LEU A 79 -20.05 13.60 -11.44
N GLU A 80 -20.36 12.40 -10.97
CA GLU A 80 -21.49 11.60 -11.44
C GLU A 80 -22.84 12.21 -11.04
N TYR A 81 -23.02 12.57 -9.78
CA TYR A 81 -24.33 13.00 -9.25
C TYR A 81 -24.57 14.52 -9.31
N MET A 82 -23.53 15.33 -9.39
CA MET A 82 -23.67 16.79 -9.38
C MET A 82 -23.30 17.41 -10.74
N ILE A 83 -22.18 17.04 -11.32
CA ILE A 83 -21.67 17.71 -12.52
C ILE A 83 -22.36 17.19 -13.80
N LEU A 84 -22.52 15.88 -13.94
CA LEU A 84 -23.17 15.32 -15.13
C LEU A 84 -24.61 15.83 -15.34
N PRO A 85 -25.49 15.85 -14.31
CA PRO A 85 -26.86 16.39 -14.50
C PRO A 85 -26.84 17.87 -14.87
N MET A 86 -25.94 18.68 -14.31
CA MET A 86 -25.83 20.09 -14.65
C MET A 86 -25.39 20.35 -16.08
N MET A 87 -24.61 19.47 -16.69
CA MET A 87 -24.17 19.61 -18.09
C MET A 87 -25.27 19.37 -19.07
N GLY A 88 -26.29 18.57 -18.74
CA GLY A 88 -27.49 18.36 -19.57
C GLY A 88 -28.40 19.59 -19.69
N ASP A 89 -28.33 20.51 -18.74
CA ASP A 89 -29.19 21.70 -18.66
C ASP A 89 -28.55 23.00 -19.19
N ILE A 90 -27.33 22.95 -19.74
CA ILE A 90 -26.65 24.15 -20.23
C ILE A 90 -27.16 24.51 -21.66
N PRO A 91 -27.97 25.56 -21.81
CA PRO A 91 -28.37 26.02 -23.15
C PRO A 91 -27.18 26.68 -23.84
N GLY A 92 -26.70 26.09 -24.91
CA GLY A 92 -25.63 26.68 -25.73
C GLY A 92 -24.41 25.81 -25.98
N VAL A 93 -24.28 24.64 -25.37
CA VAL A 93 -23.25 23.67 -25.69
C VAL A 93 -23.56 22.96 -27.05
N ASN A 94 -24.78 23.09 -27.54
CA ASN A 94 -25.25 22.54 -28.82
C ASN A 94 -24.56 23.15 -30.07
N GLY A 95 -23.73 24.20 -29.90
CA GLY A 95 -23.04 24.88 -31.01
C GLY A 95 -21.58 24.45 -31.25
N SER A 96 -20.98 23.66 -30.39
CA SER A 96 -19.55 23.34 -30.47
C SER A 96 -19.21 22.02 -31.17
N GLY A 97 -20.15 21.43 -31.92
CA GLY A 97 -19.87 20.21 -32.71
C GLY A 97 -19.74 18.92 -31.90
N ILE A 98 -19.85 18.98 -30.59
CA ILE A 98 -19.92 17.82 -29.71
C ILE A 98 -21.38 17.71 -29.29
N ASP A 99 -22.09 16.75 -29.86
CA ASP A 99 -23.49 16.48 -29.55
C ASP A 99 -23.62 15.84 -28.16
N ILE A 100 -23.52 16.67 -27.11
CA ILE A 100 -23.60 16.22 -25.72
C ILE A 100 -25.02 15.75 -25.40
N ASN A 101 -26.02 16.21 -26.13
CA ASN A 101 -27.41 15.73 -26.01
C ASN A 101 -27.59 14.26 -26.43
N SER A 102 -26.66 13.70 -27.21
CA SER A 102 -26.67 12.28 -27.57
C SER A 102 -26.03 11.38 -26.50
N ILE A 103 -25.35 11.97 -25.50
CA ILE A 103 -24.77 11.24 -24.41
C ILE A 103 -25.79 11.22 -23.27
N GLU A 104 -26.66 10.22 -23.27
CA GLU A 104 -27.52 9.98 -22.09
C GLU A 104 -26.68 9.92 -20.83
N PRO A 105 -27.06 10.62 -19.74
CA PRO A 105 -26.33 10.55 -18.47
C PRO A 105 -26.08 9.12 -18.00
N GLN A 106 -27.00 8.21 -18.33
CA GLN A 106 -26.88 6.78 -18.07
C GLN A 106 -25.75 6.09 -18.85
N SER A 107 -25.35 6.62 -20.01
CA SER A 107 -24.27 6.02 -20.80
C SER A 107 -22.89 6.31 -20.24
N LEU A 108 -22.75 7.35 -19.42
CA LEU A 108 -21.50 7.74 -18.76
C LEU A 108 -21.32 7.07 -17.41
N SER A 109 -22.39 6.66 -16.72
CA SER A 109 -22.32 5.98 -15.43
C SER A 109 -21.56 4.64 -15.52
N THR A 110 -21.76 3.88 -16.59
CA THR A 110 -21.06 2.61 -16.80
C THR A 110 -19.54 2.75 -16.95
N PRO A 111 -18.99 3.64 -17.81
CA PRO A 111 -17.55 3.85 -17.87
C PRO A 111 -16.96 4.43 -16.58
N LEU A 112 -17.67 5.31 -15.87
CA LEU A 112 -17.23 5.83 -14.57
C LEU A 112 -17.11 4.70 -13.53
N LEU A 113 -18.10 3.82 -13.44
CA LEU A 113 -18.05 2.62 -12.61
C LEU A 113 -16.84 1.73 -12.94
N MET A 114 -16.57 1.50 -14.23
CA MET A 114 -15.42 0.72 -14.67
C MET A 114 -14.10 1.36 -14.25
N ILE A 115 -13.99 2.70 -14.33
CA ILE A 115 -12.80 3.44 -13.89
C ILE A 115 -12.61 3.26 -12.38
N ILE A 116 -13.66 3.44 -11.57
CA ILE A 116 -13.57 3.31 -10.10
C ILE A 116 -13.19 1.88 -9.69
N LEU A 117 -13.78 0.85 -10.31
CA LEU A 117 -13.43 -0.55 -10.03
C LEU A 117 -11.99 -0.89 -10.42
N THR A 118 -11.55 -0.41 -11.58
CA THR A 118 -10.17 -0.58 -12.05
C THR A 118 -9.21 0.11 -11.08
N GLN A 119 -9.53 1.33 -10.67
CA GLN A 119 -8.75 2.09 -9.67
C GLN A 119 -8.67 1.35 -8.33
N ALA A 120 -9.78 0.79 -7.83
CA ALA A 120 -9.82 0.03 -6.59
C ALA A 120 -8.90 -1.21 -6.64
N LEU A 121 -8.90 -1.91 -7.77
CA LEU A 121 -8.07 -3.08 -7.98
C LEU A 121 -6.59 -2.72 -7.98
N PHE A 122 -6.19 -1.73 -8.78
CA PHE A 122 -4.78 -1.33 -8.87
C PHE A 122 -4.27 -0.67 -7.59
N ALA A 123 -5.06 0.22 -6.97
CA ALA A 123 -4.70 0.85 -5.71
C ALA A 123 -4.45 -0.19 -4.62
N GLY A 124 -5.33 -1.19 -4.49
CA GLY A 124 -5.15 -2.26 -3.53
C GLY A 124 -3.90 -3.11 -3.78
N LEU A 125 -3.61 -3.44 -5.04
CA LEU A 125 -2.39 -4.16 -5.41
C LEU A 125 -1.13 -3.37 -5.06
N VAL A 126 -1.10 -2.07 -5.36
CA VAL A 126 0.03 -1.19 -5.07
C VAL A 126 0.22 -1.05 -3.57
N ILE A 127 -0.85 -0.74 -2.81
CA ILE A 127 -0.80 -0.60 -1.36
C ILE A 127 -0.29 -1.89 -0.72
N GLY A 128 -0.83 -3.04 -1.09
CA GLY A 128 -0.43 -4.31 -0.50
C GLY A 128 0.99 -4.72 -0.87
N LYS A 129 1.44 -4.44 -2.09
CA LYS A 129 2.83 -4.68 -2.50
C LYS A 129 3.82 -3.79 -1.75
N LEU A 130 3.48 -2.51 -1.55
CA LEU A 130 4.30 -1.58 -0.77
C LEU A 130 4.33 -1.96 0.70
N ALA A 131 3.18 -2.31 1.29
CA ALA A 131 3.06 -2.63 2.70
C ALA A 131 3.80 -3.91 3.10
N TYR A 132 3.65 -4.97 2.33
CA TYR A 132 4.11 -6.30 2.72
C TYR A 132 5.17 -6.88 1.78
N GLY A 133 5.48 -6.22 0.67
CA GLY A 133 6.43 -6.69 -0.33
C GLY A 133 5.95 -7.90 -1.15
N LYS A 134 4.74 -8.39 -0.92
CA LYS A 134 4.16 -9.56 -1.56
C LYS A 134 2.88 -9.20 -2.31
N LEU A 135 2.77 -9.65 -3.55
CA LEU A 135 1.55 -9.44 -4.37
C LEU A 135 0.30 -10.12 -3.77
N LYS A 136 0.48 -11.24 -3.06
CA LYS A 136 -0.65 -11.95 -2.41
C LYS A 136 -1.38 -11.08 -1.38
N ASP A 137 -0.66 -10.26 -0.66
CA ASP A 137 -1.26 -9.35 0.32
C ASP A 137 -1.94 -8.17 -0.38
N GLY A 138 -1.44 -7.75 -1.55
CA GLY A 138 -2.08 -6.77 -2.42
C GLY A 138 -3.48 -7.18 -2.87
N VAL A 139 -3.68 -8.45 -3.20
CA VAL A 139 -5.00 -8.98 -3.59
C VAL A 139 -6.03 -8.83 -2.46
N LYS A 140 -5.63 -9.05 -1.19
CA LYS A 140 -6.52 -8.84 -0.04
C LYS A 140 -6.95 -7.37 0.08
N HIS A 141 -6.00 -6.44 -0.06
CA HIS A 141 -6.29 -5.00 -0.02
C HIS A 141 -7.16 -4.56 -1.19
N SER A 142 -6.92 -5.09 -2.41
CA SER A 142 -7.78 -4.85 -3.57
C SER A 142 -9.22 -5.30 -3.32
N PHE A 143 -9.40 -6.49 -2.75
CA PHE A 143 -10.74 -7.01 -2.45
C PHE A 143 -11.47 -6.14 -1.43
N ILE A 144 -10.77 -5.68 -0.37
CA ILE A 144 -11.32 -4.77 0.63
C ILE A 144 -11.73 -3.44 -0.02
N LEU A 145 -10.88 -2.85 -0.87
CA LEU A 145 -11.17 -1.59 -1.53
C LEU A 145 -12.35 -1.70 -2.52
N ILE A 146 -12.43 -2.80 -3.27
CA ILE A 146 -13.58 -3.06 -4.17
C ILE A 146 -14.86 -3.16 -3.34
N LEU A 147 -14.85 -3.88 -2.21
CA LEU A 147 -16.02 -4.02 -1.35
C LEU A 147 -16.46 -2.69 -0.76
N ILE A 148 -15.52 -1.86 -0.29
CA ILE A 148 -15.77 -0.50 0.18
C ILE A 148 -16.37 0.35 -0.94
N THR A 149 -15.83 0.26 -2.15
CA THR A 149 -16.32 0.99 -3.33
C THR A 149 -17.76 0.65 -3.63
N ILE A 150 -18.09 -0.64 -3.68
CA ILE A 150 -19.47 -1.11 -3.93
C ILE A 150 -20.42 -0.58 -2.85
N LEU A 151 -20.01 -0.65 -1.58
CA LEU A 151 -20.80 -0.13 -0.45
C LEU A 151 -21.08 1.37 -0.56
N ILE A 152 -20.07 2.14 -0.94
CA ILE A 152 -20.20 3.60 -1.11
C ILE A 152 -21.12 3.92 -2.29
N ILE A 153 -20.97 3.23 -3.42
CA ILE A 153 -21.82 3.44 -4.60
C ILE A 153 -23.27 3.09 -4.30
N LEU A 154 -23.53 1.94 -3.65
CA LEU A 154 -24.89 1.56 -3.25
C LEU A 154 -25.49 2.58 -2.27
N GLY A 155 -24.70 3.07 -1.32
CA GLY A 155 -25.12 4.12 -0.41
C GLY A 155 -25.44 5.44 -1.11
N ALA A 156 -24.64 5.84 -2.08
CA ALA A 156 -24.86 7.03 -2.88
C ALA A 156 -26.13 6.90 -3.73
N GLN A 157 -26.38 5.76 -4.36
CA GLN A 157 -27.62 5.48 -5.09
C GLN A 157 -28.86 5.55 -4.19
N MET A 158 -28.74 5.12 -2.93
CA MET A 158 -29.88 5.19 -2.00
C MET A 158 -30.22 6.63 -1.55
N ILE A 159 -29.23 7.53 -1.57
CA ILE A 159 -29.39 8.93 -1.10
C ILE A 159 -29.75 9.86 -2.26
N PHE A 160 -29.18 9.63 -3.43
CA PHE A 160 -29.27 10.54 -4.57
C PHE A 160 -30.07 9.97 -5.78
N GLY A 161 -30.34 8.67 -5.80
CA GLY A 161 -31.14 8.00 -6.83
C GLY A 161 -32.56 7.82 -6.36
#